data_ca9d00a59fcbf478af53d4686e4a9451
#
_entry.id   ca9d00a59fcbf478af53d4686e4a9451
#
_cell.length_a   1.000
_cell.length_b   1.000
_cell.length_c   1.000
_cell.angle_alpha   90.00
_cell.angle_beta   90.00
_cell.angle_gamma   90.00
#
_symmetry.space_group_name_H-M   'P 1'
#
loop_
_entity.id
_entity.type
_entity.pdbx_description
1 polymer ?
#
loop_
_entity_poly.entity_id
_entity_poly.type
_entity_poly.pdbx_seq_one_letter_code
_entity_poly.pdbx_strand_id
1 'polypeptide(L)'
;DLFGKELAVLFQLEVDGKAVCVSDDAMEATQCGPIRQNDLQQGEVYDARLKGELTGWHGVRTAPNTLHLIGMNTVPIREQEAFAGRLCRTPNGETVLDFGQNMAGYVEMKLTAHEGQKICLLCGETLDENGNFTQENFQDRNRHKEGGTAQLLELICKEGENHYKPSFTIMGFRYAKVETDIDLTGAEFTAHAVYSEMPVTGSFGCGNADVSQLVQNSVWSQKGNFCDIPTDCPTRERAGWTGDMGVFIETGLTLMDCYPVVEKWLAECRLNQYPDGRMANIAPPTSRPGYMTTMLCMSAGWGDAAILVPYALYKRTGDRKILADNYEMMQKWYAFLLGRAQQTTEEQQTGEYAQYTVLNGLDYGEWCEPG
;
A
#
# COMPACT_ATOMS: atom_id res chain seq x y z
N ASP A 1 8.35 -8.59 10.82
CA ASP A 1 7.65 -8.49 9.55
C ASP A 1 6.18 -8.95 9.71
N LEU A 2 5.24 -8.12 9.23
CA LEU A 2 3.80 -8.38 9.28
C LEU A 2 3.33 -9.37 8.20
N PHE A 3 4.12 -9.52 7.13
CA PHE A 3 3.72 -10.26 5.93
C PHE A 3 4.41 -11.61 5.74
N GLY A 4 5.45 -11.91 6.48
CA GLY A 4 6.14 -13.21 6.43
C GLY A 4 7.46 -13.19 7.17
N LYS A 5 8.01 -14.37 7.43
CA LYS A 5 9.29 -14.55 8.13
C LYS A 5 10.36 -15.22 7.27
N GLU A 6 9.96 -15.81 6.16
CA GLU A 6 10.85 -16.54 5.25
C GLU A 6 10.78 -15.89 3.86
N LEU A 7 11.94 -15.71 3.24
CA LEU A 7 12.03 -15.26 1.86
C LEU A 7 11.97 -16.47 0.94
N ALA A 8 11.10 -16.41 -0.05
CA ALA A 8 10.96 -17.43 -1.08
C ALA A 8 10.69 -16.80 -2.44
N VAL A 9 11.10 -17.47 -3.50
CA VAL A 9 10.85 -17.07 -4.88
C VAL A 9 10.16 -18.22 -5.61
N LEU A 10 9.07 -17.92 -6.30
CA LEU A 10 8.39 -18.83 -7.21
C LEU A 10 8.19 -18.10 -8.54
N PHE A 11 8.79 -18.61 -9.59
CA PHE A 11 8.58 -18.07 -10.93
C PHE A 11 8.62 -19.16 -12.00
N GLN A 12 8.00 -18.86 -13.14
CA GLN A 12 8.06 -19.64 -14.36
C GLN A 12 8.10 -18.70 -15.56
N LEU A 13 9.04 -18.92 -16.45
CA LEU A 13 9.12 -18.25 -17.75
C LEU A 13 8.66 -19.21 -18.83
N GLU A 14 7.68 -18.79 -19.61
CA GLU A 14 7.17 -19.54 -20.75
C GLU A 14 7.47 -18.79 -22.05
N VAL A 15 7.86 -19.55 -23.06
CA VAL A 15 8.01 -19.09 -24.45
C VAL A 15 7.20 -20.04 -25.33
N ASP A 16 6.31 -19.49 -26.11
CA ASP A 16 5.40 -20.27 -27.00
C ASP A 16 4.65 -21.39 -26.25
N GLY A 17 4.19 -21.13 -25.04
CA GLY A 17 3.46 -22.06 -24.18
C GLY A 17 4.30 -23.20 -23.58
N LYS A 18 5.63 -23.07 -23.61
CA LYS A 18 6.54 -24.02 -23.00
C LYS A 18 7.34 -23.35 -21.89
N ALA A 19 7.38 -23.96 -20.72
CA ALA A 19 8.26 -23.53 -19.63
C ALA A 19 9.72 -23.69 -20.07
N VAL A 20 10.47 -22.58 -20.09
CA VAL A 20 11.88 -22.55 -20.47
C VAL A 20 12.80 -22.28 -19.29
N CYS A 21 12.24 -21.71 -18.20
CA CYS A 21 12.94 -21.50 -16.94
C CYS A 21 11.94 -21.54 -15.80
N VAL A 22 12.29 -22.21 -14.72
CA VAL A 22 11.47 -22.32 -13.49
C VAL A 22 12.37 -22.13 -12.28
N SER A 23 11.78 -21.72 -11.16
CA SER A 23 12.48 -21.74 -9.87
C SER A 23 12.55 -23.16 -9.34
N ASP A 24 13.76 -23.73 -9.32
CA ASP A 24 14.04 -25.10 -8.88
C ASP A 24 15.34 -25.20 -8.09
N ASP A 25 15.81 -26.43 -7.83
CA ASP A 25 17.03 -26.70 -7.07
C ASP A 25 18.33 -26.43 -7.83
N ALA A 26 18.26 -26.16 -9.13
CA ALA A 26 19.40 -25.71 -9.93
C ALA A 26 19.74 -24.22 -9.72
N MET A 27 18.86 -23.47 -9.04
CA MET A 27 19.09 -22.07 -8.74
C MET A 27 20.15 -21.88 -7.67
N GLU A 28 20.82 -20.73 -7.76
CA GLU A 28 21.71 -20.25 -6.72
C GLU A 28 21.26 -18.87 -6.21
N ALA A 29 21.52 -18.59 -4.96
CA ALA A 29 21.24 -17.31 -4.34
C ALA A 29 22.49 -16.76 -3.62
N THR A 30 22.57 -15.45 -3.47
CA THR A 30 23.63 -14.79 -2.71
C THR A 30 23.07 -13.71 -1.80
N GLN A 31 23.71 -13.49 -0.67
CA GLN A 31 23.47 -12.38 0.26
C GLN A 31 24.51 -11.25 0.12
N CYS A 32 25.39 -11.32 -0.88
CA CYS A 32 26.46 -10.36 -1.10
C CYS A 32 26.07 -9.21 -2.05
N GLY A 33 24.78 -9.04 -2.34
CA GLY A 33 24.28 -7.96 -3.19
C GLY A 33 24.28 -6.59 -2.49
N PRO A 34 24.07 -5.51 -3.25
CA PRO A 34 24.11 -4.14 -2.74
C PRO A 34 22.93 -3.79 -1.82
N ILE A 35 21.79 -4.42 -1.95
CA ILE A 35 20.65 -4.21 -1.04
C ILE A 35 20.95 -4.95 0.26
N ARG A 36 21.22 -4.20 1.33
CA ARG A 36 21.61 -4.74 2.64
C ARG A 36 20.45 -4.95 3.58
N GLN A 37 19.41 -4.13 3.42
CA GLN A 37 18.15 -4.24 4.12
C GLN A 37 17.04 -3.75 3.19
N ASN A 38 15.92 -4.45 3.22
CA ASN A 38 14.70 -3.99 2.58
C ASN A 38 13.48 -4.42 3.38
N ASP A 39 12.58 -3.50 3.59
CA ASP A 39 11.28 -3.72 4.23
C ASP A 39 10.29 -2.66 3.73
N LEU A 40 9.04 -3.05 3.47
CA LEU A 40 8.04 -2.14 2.93
C LEU A 40 7.77 -0.93 3.82
N GLN A 41 7.90 -1.05 5.14
CA GLN A 41 7.61 0.01 6.12
C GLN A 41 8.88 0.67 6.66
N GLN A 42 9.97 -0.09 6.80
CA GLN A 42 11.25 0.45 7.27
C GLN A 42 12.01 1.17 6.18
N GLY A 43 11.95 0.66 4.95
CA GLY A 43 12.65 1.23 3.81
C GLY A 43 13.81 0.37 3.31
N GLU A 44 14.83 0.98 2.72
CA GLU A 44 15.93 0.27 2.06
C GLU A 44 17.28 0.84 2.46
N VAL A 45 18.25 -0.06 2.72
CA VAL A 45 19.68 0.26 2.88
C VAL A 45 20.44 -0.33 1.70
N TYR A 46 21.11 0.53 0.94
CA TYR A 46 21.85 0.17 -0.25
C TYR A 46 23.35 0.53 -0.12
N ASP A 47 24.22 -0.43 -0.39
CA ASP A 47 25.67 -0.23 -0.41
C ASP A 47 26.19 -0.21 -1.85
N ALA A 48 26.44 0.99 -2.39
CA ALA A 48 26.88 1.16 -3.77
C ALA A 48 28.29 0.58 -4.06
N ARG A 49 29.07 0.32 -3.02
CA ARG A 49 30.41 -0.31 -3.14
C ARG A 49 30.30 -1.77 -3.58
N LEU A 50 29.15 -2.40 -3.29
CA LEU A 50 28.86 -3.81 -3.63
C LEU A 50 28.20 -3.97 -5.00
N LYS A 51 28.04 -2.89 -5.76
CA LYS A 51 27.52 -2.92 -7.12
C LYS A 51 28.59 -3.40 -8.09
N GLY A 52 28.60 -4.68 -8.39
CA GLY A 52 29.59 -5.29 -9.29
C GLY A 52 29.33 -6.77 -9.47
N GLU A 53 30.38 -7.54 -9.68
CA GLU A 53 30.30 -9.00 -9.76
C GLU A 53 29.88 -9.57 -8.40
N LEU A 54 28.75 -10.24 -8.36
CA LEU A 54 28.22 -10.86 -7.15
C LEU A 54 29.00 -12.14 -6.84
N THR A 55 29.34 -12.34 -5.58
CA THR A 55 30.08 -13.51 -5.06
C THR A 55 29.23 -14.23 -4.00
N GLY A 56 29.78 -15.33 -3.46
CA GLY A 56 29.13 -16.04 -2.35
C GLY A 56 27.82 -16.72 -2.75
N TRP A 57 27.75 -17.26 -3.95
CA TRP A 57 26.62 -18.01 -4.44
C TRP A 57 26.48 -19.35 -3.72
N HIS A 58 25.27 -19.73 -3.36
CA HIS A 58 24.92 -20.97 -2.69
C HIS A 58 23.70 -21.59 -3.36
N GLY A 59 23.65 -22.93 -3.40
CA GLY A 59 22.45 -23.63 -3.82
C GLY A 59 21.26 -23.29 -2.92
N VAL A 60 20.08 -23.27 -3.49
CA VAL A 60 18.82 -22.96 -2.78
C VAL A 60 18.20 -24.22 -2.22
N ARG A 61 17.31 -24.06 -1.24
CA ARG A 61 16.44 -25.12 -0.73
C ARG A 61 15.06 -24.97 -1.40
N THR A 62 14.62 -26.04 -2.03
CA THR A 62 13.23 -26.09 -2.54
C THR A 62 12.26 -26.58 -1.47
N ALA A 63 11.03 -26.14 -1.55
CA ALA A 63 9.93 -26.61 -0.74
C ALA A 63 8.78 -27.05 -1.65
N PRO A 64 7.95 -28.03 -1.24
CA PRO A 64 6.76 -28.41 -2.00
C PRO A 64 5.87 -27.19 -2.22
N ASN A 65 5.45 -26.96 -3.45
CA ASN A 65 4.55 -25.88 -3.80
C ASN A 65 3.22 -26.45 -4.30
N THR A 66 2.12 -25.98 -3.70
CA THR A 66 0.75 -26.29 -4.10
C THR A 66 0.02 -25.08 -4.68
N LEU A 67 0.72 -23.95 -4.82
CA LEU A 67 0.13 -22.71 -5.36
C LEU A 67 -0.11 -22.86 -6.85
N HIS A 68 -1.27 -22.44 -7.30
CA HIS A 68 -1.59 -22.31 -8.71
C HIS A 68 -1.18 -20.88 -9.16
N LEU A 69 -0.19 -20.80 -10.03
CA LEU A 69 0.24 -19.51 -10.58
C LEU A 69 -0.76 -19.06 -11.66
N ILE A 70 -1.17 -17.82 -11.58
CA ILE A 70 -1.99 -17.15 -12.59
C ILE A 70 -1.23 -15.97 -13.17
N GLY A 71 -1.54 -15.60 -14.42
CA GLY A 71 -1.01 -14.39 -15.04
C GLY A 71 -1.50 -13.14 -14.29
N MET A 72 -0.77 -12.04 -14.45
CA MET A 72 -1.21 -10.74 -13.94
C MET A 72 -2.59 -10.38 -14.52
N ASN A 73 -3.53 -10.09 -13.66
CA ASN A 73 -4.93 -9.82 -13.97
C ASN A 73 -5.35 -8.37 -13.65
N THR A 74 -4.40 -7.47 -13.59
CA THR A 74 -4.60 -6.05 -13.33
C THR A 74 -3.65 -5.20 -14.18
N VAL A 75 -3.75 -3.88 -14.05
CA VAL A 75 -2.83 -2.94 -14.69
C VAL A 75 -1.48 -2.88 -13.96
N PRO A 76 -0.39 -2.61 -14.68
CA PRO A 76 0.93 -2.55 -14.05
C PRO A 76 1.06 -1.36 -13.11
N ILE A 77 1.89 -1.53 -12.08
CA ILE A 77 2.41 -0.43 -11.27
C ILE A 77 3.50 0.28 -12.08
N ARG A 78 3.47 1.61 -12.09
CA ARG A 78 4.41 2.44 -12.86
C ARG A 78 4.88 3.63 -12.05
N GLU A 79 6.08 4.11 -12.39
CA GLU A 79 6.46 5.48 -12.13
C GLU A 79 5.64 6.38 -13.05
N GLN A 80 5.01 7.39 -12.46
CA GLN A 80 4.13 8.30 -13.18
C GLN A 80 4.72 9.71 -13.20
N GLU A 81 4.44 10.54 -12.20
CA GLU A 81 4.97 11.90 -12.10
C GLU A 81 6.31 11.92 -11.38
N ALA A 82 7.15 12.90 -11.74
CA ALA A 82 8.44 13.16 -11.10
C ALA A 82 8.50 14.58 -10.57
N PHE A 83 9.02 14.75 -9.35
CA PHE A 83 9.11 16.02 -8.65
C PHE A 83 10.54 16.28 -8.18
N ALA A 84 11.15 17.41 -8.61
CA ALA A 84 12.45 17.79 -8.13
C ALA A 84 12.41 18.22 -6.67
N GLY A 85 13.31 17.69 -5.85
CA GLY A 85 13.44 18.06 -4.45
C GLY A 85 14.12 19.43 -4.27
N ARG A 86 13.51 20.29 -3.49
CA ARG A 86 14.09 21.56 -3.08
C ARG A 86 14.65 21.45 -1.67
N LEU A 87 15.96 21.61 -1.52
CA LEU A 87 16.61 21.69 -0.21
C LEU A 87 16.17 22.96 0.54
N CYS A 88 15.77 22.81 1.78
CA CYS A 88 15.41 23.87 2.69
C CYS A 88 15.92 23.58 4.11
N ARG A 89 15.97 24.62 4.95
CA ARG A 89 16.29 24.51 6.38
C ARG A 89 15.04 24.70 7.22
N THR A 90 14.83 23.82 8.16
CA THR A 90 13.77 24.01 9.16
C THR A 90 14.19 25.01 10.25
N PRO A 91 13.26 25.53 11.05
CA PRO A 91 13.59 26.40 12.20
C PRO A 91 14.56 25.73 13.18
N ASN A 92 14.51 24.41 13.36
CA ASN A 92 15.46 23.66 14.19
C ASN A 92 16.81 23.40 13.50
N GLY A 93 17.01 23.90 12.26
CA GLY A 93 18.26 23.76 11.52
C GLY A 93 18.42 22.43 10.77
N GLU A 94 17.39 21.61 10.70
CA GLU A 94 17.41 20.36 9.92
C GLU A 94 17.48 20.66 8.42
N THR A 95 18.15 19.83 7.65
CA THR A 95 18.10 19.87 6.19
C THR A 95 16.94 19.00 5.72
N VAL A 96 16.04 19.55 4.94
CA VAL A 96 14.85 18.86 4.43
C VAL A 96 14.70 19.12 2.93
N LEU A 97 14.32 18.09 2.19
CA LEU A 97 13.83 18.19 0.83
C LEU A 97 12.31 18.39 0.85
N ASP A 98 11.80 19.39 0.14
CA ASP A 98 10.38 19.58 -0.16
C ASP A 98 10.15 19.28 -1.64
N PHE A 99 9.32 18.27 -1.93
CA PHE A 99 8.94 17.88 -3.29
C PHE A 99 7.67 18.58 -3.79
N GLY A 100 7.02 19.37 -2.94
CA GLY A 100 5.85 20.18 -3.30
C GLY A 100 4.52 19.39 -3.38
N GLN A 101 4.56 18.07 -3.44
CA GLN A 101 3.38 17.20 -3.53
C GLN A 101 3.50 16.03 -2.55
N ASN A 102 2.43 15.75 -1.78
CA ASN A 102 2.33 14.51 -1.02
C ASN A 102 1.93 13.35 -1.94
N MET A 103 2.69 12.25 -1.91
CA MET A 103 2.55 11.14 -2.84
C MET A 103 2.93 9.81 -2.21
N ALA A 104 2.58 8.71 -2.84
CA ALA A 104 3.24 7.42 -2.64
C ALA A 104 4.33 7.23 -3.71
N GLY A 105 5.51 6.78 -3.30
CA GLY A 105 6.64 6.63 -4.21
C GLY A 105 7.97 6.50 -3.49
N TYR A 106 9.02 6.96 -4.12
CA TYR A 106 10.38 6.94 -3.57
C TYR A 106 11.24 8.08 -4.14
N VAL A 107 12.41 8.28 -3.54
CA VAL A 107 13.37 9.31 -3.96
C VAL A 107 14.55 8.66 -4.69
N GLU A 108 14.79 9.11 -5.91
CA GLU A 108 16.02 8.89 -6.67
C GLU A 108 17.07 9.92 -6.25
N MET A 109 18.30 9.48 -6.02
CA MET A 109 19.43 10.31 -5.61
C MET A 109 20.57 10.21 -6.62
N LYS A 110 21.12 11.38 -7.03
CA LYS A 110 22.36 11.48 -7.80
C LYS A 110 23.26 12.47 -7.09
N LEU A 111 24.47 12.04 -6.71
CA LEU A 111 25.40 12.86 -5.96
C LEU A 111 26.84 12.35 -6.10
N THR A 112 27.81 13.20 -5.80
CA THR A 112 29.22 12.83 -5.71
C THR A 112 29.60 12.69 -4.25
N ALA A 113 30.33 11.62 -3.91
CA ALA A 113 30.75 11.34 -2.54
C ALA A 113 32.07 10.59 -2.50
N HIS A 114 32.69 10.53 -1.32
CA HIS A 114 33.80 9.64 -1.07
C HIS A 114 33.32 8.25 -0.64
N GLU A 115 34.16 7.24 -0.86
CA GLU A 115 33.84 5.87 -0.49
C GLU A 115 33.50 5.74 1.00
N GLY A 116 32.38 5.10 1.29
CA GLY A 116 31.91 4.85 2.64
C GLY A 116 31.12 6.00 3.28
N GLN A 117 31.08 7.20 2.68
CA GLN A 117 30.16 8.23 3.14
C GLN A 117 28.72 7.78 3.00
N LYS A 118 27.85 8.33 3.85
CA LYS A 118 26.45 7.93 3.91
C LYS A 118 25.53 9.11 3.74
N ILE A 119 24.42 8.87 3.08
CA ILE A 119 23.27 9.76 3.09
C ILE A 119 22.02 8.99 3.50
N CYS A 120 21.29 9.52 4.47
CA CYS A 120 20.02 8.99 4.93
C CYS A 120 18.90 9.98 4.61
N LEU A 121 17.82 9.48 4.02
CA LEU A 121 16.57 10.22 3.85
C LEU A 121 15.50 9.58 4.73
N LEU A 122 14.93 10.37 5.65
CA LEU A 122 13.73 10.01 6.40
C LEU A 122 12.53 10.66 5.73
N CYS A 123 11.64 9.86 5.16
CA CYS A 123 10.48 10.36 4.40
C CYS A 123 9.29 10.63 5.33
N GLY A 124 8.62 11.77 5.15
CA GLY A 124 7.46 12.20 5.94
C GLY A 124 6.47 13.01 5.12
N GLU A 125 5.21 13.04 5.55
CA GLU A 125 4.12 13.65 4.80
C GLU A 125 3.96 15.15 5.07
N THR A 126 4.33 15.60 6.26
CA THR A 126 4.08 16.96 6.74
C THR A 126 5.24 17.50 7.57
N LEU A 127 5.22 18.77 7.84
CA LEU A 127 5.99 19.42 8.89
C LEU A 127 5.08 19.63 10.11
N ASP A 128 5.68 19.76 11.29
CA ASP A 128 4.96 20.11 12.51
C ASP A 128 4.41 21.56 12.46
N GLU A 129 3.66 21.97 13.48
CA GLU A 129 3.10 23.31 13.61
C GLU A 129 4.15 24.43 13.64
N ASN A 130 5.41 24.09 13.95
CA ASN A 130 6.56 25.02 13.99
C ASN A 130 7.37 24.98 12.70
N GLY A 131 7.00 24.18 11.71
CA GLY A 131 7.68 24.03 10.43
C GLY A 131 8.90 23.10 10.47
N ASN A 132 9.03 22.23 11.47
CA ASN A 132 10.08 21.25 11.57
C ASN A 132 9.63 19.89 11.00
N PHE A 133 10.60 19.04 10.63
CA PHE A 133 10.29 17.70 10.14
C PHE A 133 9.64 16.84 11.21
N THR A 134 8.60 16.12 10.83
CA THR A 134 7.92 15.16 11.72
C THR A 134 7.46 13.92 10.98
N GLN A 135 7.38 12.81 11.70
CA GLN A 135 6.73 11.57 11.29
C GLN A 135 5.62 11.16 12.26
N GLU A 136 5.29 12.00 13.23
CA GLU A 136 4.32 11.67 14.28
C GLU A 136 2.92 11.38 13.77
N ASN A 137 2.53 11.98 12.64
CA ASN A 137 1.21 11.80 12.03
C ASN A 137 0.91 10.36 11.58
N PHE A 138 1.94 9.55 11.36
CA PHE A 138 1.78 8.14 10.97
C PHE A 138 2.48 7.14 11.89
N GLN A 139 3.07 7.59 13.00
CA GLN A 139 3.66 6.68 13.98
C GLN A 139 2.58 6.19 14.95
N ASP A 140 2.41 4.88 15.03
CA ASP A 140 1.62 4.26 16.07
C ASP A 140 2.41 4.25 17.38
N ARG A 141 1.92 4.97 18.39
CA ARG A 141 2.55 5.05 19.72
C ARG A 141 2.78 3.68 20.36
N ASN A 142 1.96 2.70 20.03
CA ASN A 142 2.11 1.33 20.52
C ASN A 142 3.20 0.56 19.76
N ARG A 143 3.43 0.88 18.50
CA ARG A 143 4.46 0.26 17.64
C ARG A 143 5.85 0.88 17.82
N HIS A 144 5.98 2.07 18.38
CA HIS A 144 7.29 2.65 18.73
C HIS A 144 8.17 1.72 19.56
N LYS A 145 7.57 0.87 20.39
CA LYS A 145 8.29 -0.16 21.17
C LYS A 145 8.78 -1.33 20.31
N GLU A 146 8.25 -1.51 19.12
CA GLU A 146 8.57 -2.60 18.18
C GLU A 146 9.33 -2.10 16.93
N GLY A 147 9.78 -0.84 16.91
CA GLY A 147 10.56 -0.30 15.79
C GLY A 147 9.84 0.67 14.85
N GLY A 148 8.52 0.86 15.01
CA GLY A 148 7.73 1.84 14.24
C GLY A 148 7.80 1.68 12.72
N THR A 149 7.42 2.75 12.00
CA THR A 149 7.56 2.87 10.54
C THR A 149 8.63 3.92 10.25
N ALA A 150 9.82 3.52 9.80
CA ALA A 150 10.93 4.43 9.61
C ALA A 150 10.85 5.22 8.30
N GLN A 151 10.36 4.61 7.23
CA GLN A 151 10.40 5.18 5.88
C GLN A 151 11.80 5.75 5.52
N LEU A 152 12.84 4.92 5.75
CA LEU A 152 14.23 5.29 5.61
C LEU A 152 14.80 4.85 4.26
N LEU A 153 15.53 5.73 3.58
CA LEU A 153 16.44 5.36 2.49
C LEU A 153 17.87 5.68 2.92
N GLU A 154 18.72 4.68 3.01
CA GLU A 154 20.16 4.86 3.29
C GLU A 154 20.98 4.41 2.10
N LEU A 155 21.85 5.30 1.61
CA LEU A 155 22.86 5.00 0.61
C LEU A 155 24.24 5.08 1.25
N ILE A 156 24.99 3.97 1.18
CA ILE A 156 26.43 3.92 1.47
C ILE A 156 27.13 4.12 0.12
N CYS A 157 27.85 5.22 -0.01
CA CYS A 157 28.41 5.66 -1.27
C CYS A 157 29.71 4.92 -1.66
N LYS A 158 29.90 4.72 -2.95
CA LYS A 158 31.21 4.45 -3.55
C LYS A 158 31.93 5.75 -3.84
N GLU A 159 33.23 5.67 -4.16
CA GLU A 159 34.00 6.85 -4.59
C GLU A 159 33.44 7.44 -5.89
N GLY A 160 33.30 8.77 -5.94
CA GLY A 160 32.87 9.53 -7.11
C GLY A 160 31.34 9.59 -7.26
N GLU A 161 30.86 9.49 -8.48
CA GLU A 161 29.44 9.61 -8.81
C GLU A 161 28.63 8.41 -8.30
N ASN A 162 27.55 8.71 -7.59
CA ASN A 162 26.57 7.75 -7.09
C ASN A 162 25.21 8.05 -7.70
N HIS A 163 24.54 7.02 -8.15
CA HIS A 163 23.16 7.03 -8.60
C HIS A 163 22.41 5.89 -7.93
N TYR A 164 21.45 6.23 -7.09
CA TYR A 164 20.65 5.29 -6.34
C TYR A 164 19.16 5.54 -6.53
N LYS A 165 18.43 4.46 -6.71
CA LYS A 165 16.98 4.41 -6.84
C LYS A 165 16.50 3.13 -6.16
N PRO A 166 15.61 3.20 -5.16
CA PRO A 166 15.11 2.01 -4.48
C PRO A 166 14.38 1.07 -5.44
N SER A 167 14.42 -0.24 -5.15
CA SER A 167 13.83 -1.25 -6.01
C SER A 167 12.60 -1.94 -5.41
N PHE A 168 12.51 -2.03 -4.08
CA PHE A 168 11.50 -2.87 -3.42
C PHE A 168 10.76 -2.17 -2.29
N THR A 169 10.71 -0.84 -2.28
CA THR A 169 9.96 -0.08 -1.28
C THR A 169 9.23 1.10 -1.92
N ILE A 170 8.09 1.45 -1.36
CA ILE A 170 7.31 2.64 -1.67
C ILE A 170 6.97 3.30 -0.35
N MET A 171 6.98 4.62 -0.28
CA MET A 171 6.71 5.40 0.93
C MET A 171 5.70 6.47 0.67
N GLY A 172 4.93 6.87 1.70
CA GLY A 172 4.07 8.06 1.67
C GLY A 172 4.85 9.27 2.15
N PHE A 173 5.02 10.30 1.30
CA PHE A 173 5.79 11.49 1.68
C PHE A 173 5.57 12.70 0.78
N ARG A 174 5.83 13.87 1.33
CA ARG A 174 6.11 15.10 0.62
C ARG A 174 7.50 15.62 0.95
N TYR A 175 7.96 15.34 2.16
CA TYR A 175 9.24 15.83 2.69
C TYR A 175 10.19 14.68 2.92
N ALA A 176 11.50 14.95 2.83
CA ALA A 176 12.51 14.01 3.30
C ALA A 176 13.58 14.76 4.10
N LYS A 177 13.73 14.38 5.39
CA LYS A 177 14.86 14.87 6.19
C LYS A 177 16.13 14.24 5.71
N VAL A 178 17.16 15.04 5.47
CA VAL A 178 18.47 14.62 4.96
C VAL A 178 19.47 14.59 6.11
N GLU A 179 20.07 13.45 6.35
CA GLU A 179 21.14 13.26 7.32
C GLU A 179 22.41 12.78 6.58
N THR A 180 23.43 13.63 6.51
CA THR A 180 24.69 13.34 5.81
C THR A 180 25.78 14.32 6.20
N ASP A 181 27.04 13.92 6.01
CA ASP A 181 28.23 14.77 6.00
C ASP A 181 28.75 15.10 4.59
N ILE A 182 28.04 14.63 3.56
CA ILE A 182 28.37 14.86 2.15
C ILE A 182 28.02 16.32 1.78
N ASP A 183 28.90 16.98 1.02
CA ASP A 183 28.55 18.23 0.37
C ASP A 183 27.50 17.98 -0.73
N LEU A 184 26.30 18.52 -0.54
CA LEU A 184 25.18 18.37 -1.45
C LEU A 184 25.20 19.35 -2.64
N THR A 185 26.29 20.09 -2.84
CA THR A 185 26.45 20.98 -3.99
C THR A 185 26.40 20.17 -5.29
N GLY A 186 25.42 20.45 -6.14
CA GLY A 186 25.21 19.72 -7.39
C GLY A 186 24.51 18.37 -7.24
N ALA A 187 24.09 17.97 -6.03
CA ALA A 187 23.26 16.78 -5.84
C ALA A 187 21.84 16.98 -6.40
N GLU A 188 21.31 15.94 -7.01
CA GLU A 188 19.96 15.91 -7.55
C GLU A 188 19.11 14.89 -6.76
N PHE A 189 17.92 15.31 -6.37
CA PHE A 189 16.92 14.48 -5.71
C PHE A 189 15.61 14.57 -6.46
N THR A 190 15.09 13.43 -6.91
CA THR A 190 13.84 13.36 -7.65
C THR A 190 12.89 12.38 -6.97
N ALA A 191 11.74 12.87 -6.51
CA ALA A 191 10.66 11.98 -6.07
C ALA A 191 9.88 11.48 -7.28
N HIS A 192 9.65 10.16 -7.33
CA HIS A 192 8.82 9.51 -8.32
C HIS A 192 7.53 9.04 -7.65
N ALA A 193 6.39 9.52 -8.13
CA ALA A 193 5.09 8.99 -7.73
C ALA A 193 4.88 7.62 -8.38
N VAL A 194 4.46 6.63 -7.58
CA VAL A 194 4.33 5.23 -8.02
C VAL A 194 2.95 4.71 -7.64
N TYR A 195 2.18 4.31 -8.65
CA TYR A 195 0.84 3.75 -8.47
C TYR A 195 0.42 2.92 -9.69
N SER A 196 -0.68 2.16 -9.54
CA SER A 196 -1.29 1.38 -10.63
C SER A 196 -1.70 2.29 -11.80
N GLU A 197 -1.46 1.85 -13.03
CA GLU A 197 -1.74 2.65 -14.25
C GLU A 197 -3.24 2.80 -14.45
N MET A 198 -3.79 3.89 -13.91
CA MET A 198 -5.20 4.23 -13.96
C MET A 198 -5.40 5.54 -14.72
N PRO A 199 -5.99 5.51 -15.93
CA PRO A 199 -6.29 6.73 -16.68
C PRO A 199 -7.23 7.65 -15.90
N VAL A 200 -6.94 8.96 -15.90
CA VAL A 200 -7.87 9.96 -15.37
C VAL A 200 -9.09 10.03 -16.30
N THR A 201 -10.29 9.84 -15.77
CA THR A 201 -11.54 9.78 -16.53
C THR A 201 -12.40 11.01 -16.38
N GLY A 202 -12.08 11.87 -15.42
CA GLY A 202 -12.84 13.09 -15.13
C GLY A 202 -11.95 14.28 -14.84
N SER A 203 -12.47 15.46 -15.10
CA SER A 203 -11.85 16.72 -14.69
C SER A 203 -12.90 17.61 -14.03
N PHE A 204 -12.48 18.35 -13.03
CA PHE A 204 -13.35 19.31 -12.34
C PHE A 204 -12.61 20.61 -12.12
N GLY A 205 -13.33 21.71 -12.33
CA GLY A 205 -12.87 23.05 -12.02
C GLY A 205 -14.06 23.96 -11.79
N CYS A 206 -13.95 24.85 -10.82
CA CYS A 206 -14.99 25.84 -10.53
C CYS A 206 -14.36 27.16 -10.07
N GLY A 207 -15.20 28.20 -9.88
CA GLY A 207 -14.75 29.52 -9.43
C GLY A 207 -14.29 29.58 -7.97
N ASN A 208 -14.50 28.54 -7.18
CA ASN A 208 -13.98 28.42 -5.82
C ASN A 208 -12.69 27.58 -5.84
N ALA A 209 -11.57 28.22 -5.48
CA ALA A 209 -10.24 27.60 -5.49
C ALA A 209 -10.13 26.43 -4.49
N ASP A 210 -10.76 26.55 -3.31
CA ASP A 210 -10.69 25.51 -2.26
C ASP A 210 -11.42 24.23 -2.69
N VAL A 211 -12.57 24.38 -3.37
CA VAL A 211 -13.31 23.23 -3.91
C VAL A 211 -12.52 22.55 -5.02
N SER A 212 -11.88 23.35 -5.91
CA SER A 212 -10.99 22.78 -6.94
C SER A 212 -9.80 22.07 -6.33
N GLN A 213 -9.20 22.61 -5.26
CA GLN A 213 -8.11 21.98 -4.54
C GLN A 213 -8.54 20.70 -3.83
N LEU A 214 -9.75 20.65 -3.24
CA LEU A 214 -10.30 19.45 -2.62
C LEU A 214 -10.37 18.29 -3.62
N VAL A 215 -10.84 18.55 -4.85
CA VAL A 215 -10.88 17.52 -5.90
C VAL A 215 -9.47 17.05 -6.27
N GLN A 216 -8.49 17.96 -6.39
CA GLN A 216 -7.10 17.58 -6.65
C GLN A 216 -6.51 16.76 -5.50
N ASN A 217 -6.80 17.11 -4.25
CA ASN A 217 -6.38 16.32 -3.10
C ASN A 217 -6.98 14.90 -3.15
N SER A 218 -8.24 14.76 -3.55
CA SER A 218 -8.90 13.45 -3.71
C SER A 218 -8.24 12.61 -4.80
N VAL A 219 -7.85 13.23 -5.93
CA VAL A 219 -7.09 12.54 -7.00
C VAL A 219 -5.73 12.05 -6.47
N TRP A 220 -5.00 12.89 -5.73
CA TRP A 220 -3.71 12.51 -5.17
C TRP A 220 -3.83 11.47 -4.05
N SER A 221 -4.92 11.50 -3.26
CA SER A 221 -5.22 10.44 -2.30
C SER A 221 -5.47 9.11 -3.01
N GLN A 222 -6.21 9.09 -4.11
CA GLN A 222 -6.38 7.88 -4.91
C GLN A 222 -5.06 7.37 -5.49
N LYS A 223 -4.26 8.23 -6.11
CA LYS A 223 -2.93 7.88 -6.64
C LYS A 223 -2.02 7.30 -5.54
N GLY A 224 -2.02 7.92 -4.36
CA GLY A 224 -1.19 7.48 -3.23
C GLY A 224 -1.62 6.16 -2.59
N ASN A 225 -2.85 5.72 -2.83
CA ASN A 225 -3.42 4.54 -2.17
C ASN A 225 -3.82 3.40 -3.12
N PHE A 226 -3.55 3.50 -4.41
CA PHE A 226 -3.87 2.46 -5.39
C PHE A 226 -2.58 1.93 -6.03
N CYS A 227 -1.89 1.06 -5.30
CA CYS A 227 -0.70 0.37 -5.76
C CYS A 227 -0.95 -1.14 -5.68
N ASP A 228 -1.41 -1.74 -6.78
CA ASP A 228 -1.89 -3.11 -6.93
C ASP A 228 -3.22 -3.42 -6.25
N ILE A 229 -3.45 -2.87 -5.07
CA ILE A 229 -4.69 -2.93 -4.29
C ILE A 229 -5.03 -1.52 -3.77
N PRO A 230 -6.30 -1.24 -3.47
CA PRO A 230 -6.66 -0.03 -2.72
C PRO A 230 -6.23 -0.20 -1.26
N THR A 231 -5.49 0.77 -0.73
CA THR A 231 -5.00 0.77 0.66
C THR A 231 -5.56 1.95 1.45
N ASP A 232 -5.55 1.84 2.76
CA ASP A 232 -5.97 2.90 3.70
C ASP A 232 -5.01 4.08 3.73
N CYS A 233 -3.71 3.81 3.70
CA CYS A 233 -2.67 4.82 3.74
C CYS A 233 -1.38 4.35 3.05
N PRO A 234 -0.54 5.28 2.52
CA PRO A 234 0.72 4.92 1.90
C PRO A 234 1.88 4.83 2.91
N THR A 235 1.61 4.97 4.21
CA THR A 235 2.61 5.09 5.27
C THR A 235 2.67 3.87 6.18
N ARG A 236 1.92 3.87 7.29
CA ARG A 236 2.08 2.91 8.40
C ARG A 236 1.45 1.54 8.18
N GLU A 237 0.33 1.45 7.43
CA GLU A 237 -0.45 0.20 7.31
C GLU A 237 -0.31 -0.42 5.93
N ARG A 238 -0.66 0.33 4.86
CA ARG A 238 -0.64 -0.12 3.45
C ARG A 238 -1.43 -1.40 3.27
N ALA A 239 -2.61 -1.43 3.88
CA ALA A 239 -3.49 -2.59 3.95
C ALA A 239 -4.77 -2.34 3.15
N GLY A 240 -5.28 -3.37 2.47
CA GLY A 240 -6.48 -3.29 1.66
C GLY A 240 -7.76 -3.32 2.50
N TRP A 241 -7.98 -2.28 3.31
CA TRP A 241 -9.15 -2.15 4.16
C TRP A 241 -10.44 -2.07 3.34
N THR A 242 -11.38 -2.96 3.65
CA THR A 242 -12.64 -3.08 2.91
C THR A 242 -13.56 -1.91 3.16
N GLY A 243 -13.58 -1.37 4.38
CA GLY A 243 -14.36 -0.18 4.72
C GLY A 243 -13.97 1.04 3.90
N ASP A 244 -12.67 1.31 3.82
CA ASP A 244 -12.10 2.41 3.05
C ASP A 244 -12.50 2.32 1.59
N MET A 245 -12.37 1.14 0.98
CA MET A 245 -12.78 0.94 -0.40
C MET A 245 -14.30 1.03 -0.58
N GLY A 246 -15.08 0.51 0.37
CA GLY A 246 -16.54 0.60 0.35
C GLY A 246 -17.05 2.04 0.29
N VAL A 247 -16.40 2.95 1.05
CA VAL A 247 -16.73 4.38 1.06
C VAL A 247 -16.20 5.10 -0.18
N PHE A 248 -15.02 4.74 -0.66
CA PHE A 248 -14.31 5.50 -1.71
C PHE A 248 -14.68 5.10 -3.13
N ILE A 249 -15.26 3.92 -3.38
CA ILE A 249 -15.46 3.35 -4.72
C ILE A 249 -16.17 4.28 -5.70
N GLU A 250 -17.23 4.94 -5.30
CA GLU A 250 -17.99 5.85 -6.17
C GLU A 250 -17.15 7.07 -6.57
N THR A 251 -16.38 7.61 -5.63
CA THR A 251 -15.42 8.70 -5.87
C THR A 251 -14.31 8.22 -6.80
N GLY A 252 -13.71 7.07 -6.50
CA GLY A 252 -12.61 6.50 -7.28
C GLY A 252 -12.97 6.28 -8.74
N LEU A 253 -14.14 5.70 -9.01
CA LEU A 253 -14.65 5.49 -10.37
C LEU A 253 -14.99 6.80 -11.11
N THR A 254 -15.24 7.88 -10.37
CA THR A 254 -15.51 9.19 -10.97
C THR A 254 -14.21 9.89 -11.40
N LEU A 255 -13.14 9.71 -10.62
CA LEU A 255 -11.87 10.40 -10.83
C LEU A 255 -10.97 9.67 -11.85
N MET A 256 -10.87 8.33 -11.75
CA MET A 256 -9.94 7.53 -12.55
C MET A 256 -10.58 6.20 -12.95
N ASP A 257 -10.09 5.60 -14.04
CA ASP A 257 -10.46 4.23 -14.40
C ASP A 257 -9.71 3.23 -13.49
N CYS A 258 -10.24 3.04 -12.30
CA CYS A 258 -9.72 2.09 -11.33
C CYS A 258 -10.38 0.69 -11.44
N TYR A 259 -11.23 0.45 -12.43
CA TYR A 259 -11.97 -0.82 -12.59
C TYR A 259 -11.04 -2.05 -12.53
N PRO A 260 -9.94 -2.14 -13.31
CA PRO A 260 -9.10 -3.34 -13.29
C PRO A 260 -8.44 -3.62 -11.94
N VAL A 261 -8.03 -2.57 -11.22
CA VAL A 261 -7.44 -2.69 -9.88
C VAL A 261 -8.46 -3.22 -8.89
N VAL A 262 -9.67 -2.67 -8.95
CA VAL A 262 -10.76 -3.05 -8.03
C VAL A 262 -11.31 -4.44 -8.34
N GLU A 263 -11.42 -4.82 -9.63
CA GLU A 263 -11.82 -6.17 -10.04
C GLU A 263 -10.83 -7.23 -9.50
N LYS A 264 -9.53 -6.96 -9.63
CA LYS A 264 -8.47 -7.81 -9.05
C LYS A 264 -8.61 -7.89 -7.52
N TRP A 265 -8.77 -6.76 -6.85
CA TRP A 265 -8.94 -6.73 -5.40
C TRP A 265 -10.20 -7.46 -4.92
N LEU A 266 -11.30 -7.42 -5.67
CA LEU A 266 -12.49 -8.23 -5.37
C LEU A 266 -12.22 -9.74 -5.46
N ALA A 267 -11.29 -10.17 -6.32
CA ALA A 267 -10.86 -11.57 -6.34
C ALA A 267 -10.15 -11.96 -5.03
N GLU A 268 -9.31 -11.06 -4.49
CA GLU A 268 -8.71 -11.24 -3.16
C GLU A 268 -9.79 -11.31 -2.06
N CYS A 269 -10.81 -10.45 -2.12
CA CYS A 269 -11.93 -10.49 -1.17
C CYS A 269 -12.65 -11.84 -1.20
N ARG A 270 -12.95 -12.38 -2.40
CA ARG A 270 -13.59 -13.70 -2.54
C ARG A 270 -12.74 -14.83 -1.99
N LEU A 271 -11.45 -14.83 -2.27
CA LEU A 271 -10.51 -15.85 -1.78
C LEU A 271 -10.36 -15.84 -0.27
N ASN A 272 -10.55 -14.68 0.37
CA ASN A 272 -10.36 -14.49 1.80
C ASN A 272 -11.67 -14.44 2.59
N GLN A 273 -12.83 -14.65 1.95
CA GLN A 273 -14.10 -14.80 2.66
C GLN A 273 -14.12 -16.10 3.46
N TYR A 274 -14.53 -16.02 4.72
CA TYR A 274 -14.62 -17.18 5.60
C TYR A 274 -15.76 -18.12 5.20
N PRO A 275 -15.65 -19.42 5.52
CA PRO A 275 -16.70 -20.42 5.18
C PRO A 275 -18.08 -20.09 5.75
N ASP A 276 -18.15 -19.41 6.89
CA ASP A 276 -19.39 -18.97 7.53
C ASP A 276 -19.97 -17.67 6.96
N GLY A 277 -19.35 -17.10 5.93
CA GLY A 277 -19.78 -15.90 5.24
C GLY A 277 -19.19 -14.59 5.76
N ARG A 278 -18.44 -14.60 6.87
CA ARG A 278 -17.74 -13.42 7.34
C ARG A 278 -16.80 -12.88 6.29
N MET A 279 -16.73 -11.56 6.19
CA MET A 279 -15.70 -10.88 5.40
C MET A 279 -14.49 -10.56 6.26
N ALA A 280 -13.30 -10.75 5.70
CA ALA A 280 -12.12 -10.11 6.25
C ALA A 280 -12.25 -8.60 6.08
N ASN A 281 -11.84 -7.81 7.08
CA ASN A 281 -11.85 -6.36 6.98
C ASN A 281 -10.66 -5.82 6.18
N ILE A 282 -9.67 -6.69 5.88
CA ILE A 282 -8.50 -6.41 5.05
C ILE A 282 -8.35 -7.51 4.01
N ALA A 283 -8.14 -7.16 2.75
CA ALA A 283 -7.87 -8.09 1.66
C ALA A 283 -6.71 -7.58 0.77
N PRO A 284 -5.65 -8.38 0.53
CA PRO A 284 -5.37 -9.68 1.16
C PRO A 284 -5.07 -9.56 2.67
N PRO A 285 -5.26 -10.64 3.45
CA PRO A 285 -5.04 -10.61 4.88
C PRO A 285 -3.54 -10.56 5.22
N THR A 286 -3.22 -10.04 6.41
CA THR A 286 -1.87 -10.10 6.97
C THR A 286 -1.54 -11.50 7.48
N SER A 287 -0.27 -11.79 7.74
CA SER A 287 0.21 -13.09 8.24
C SER A 287 -0.10 -13.38 9.72
N ARG A 288 -1.00 -12.65 10.36
CA ARG A 288 -1.42 -12.87 11.78
C ARG A 288 -2.79 -13.58 11.87
N PRO A 289 -2.88 -14.91 11.65
CA PRO A 289 -4.16 -15.61 11.50
C PRO A 289 -5.14 -15.42 12.67
N GLY A 290 -4.68 -15.51 13.92
CA GLY A 290 -5.54 -15.35 15.09
C GLY A 290 -6.15 -13.96 15.21
N TYR A 291 -5.36 -12.91 14.98
CA TYR A 291 -5.82 -11.54 14.99
C TYR A 291 -6.81 -11.26 13.84
N MET A 292 -6.49 -11.75 12.64
CA MET A 292 -7.36 -11.61 11.46
C MET A 292 -8.73 -12.27 11.66
N THR A 293 -8.78 -13.45 12.29
CA THR A 293 -10.03 -14.21 12.45
C THR A 293 -10.92 -13.71 13.57
N THR A 294 -10.42 -12.89 14.47
CA THR A 294 -11.17 -12.40 15.65
C THR A 294 -11.36 -10.90 15.70
N MET A 295 -10.36 -10.13 15.26
CA MET A 295 -10.35 -8.68 15.40
C MET A 295 -10.54 -7.95 14.06
N LEU A 296 -10.05 -8.53 12.96
CA LEU A 296 -10.07 -7.90 11.64
C LEU A 296 -11.01 -8.64 10.66
N CYS A 297 -12.17 -9.03 11.14
CA CYS A 297 -13.21 -9.64 10.32
C CYS A 297 -14.60 -9.30 10.88
N MET A 298 -15.63 -9.56 10.09
CA MET A 298 -17.06 -9.47 10.43
C MET A 298 -17.63 -8.06 10.69
N SER A 299 -16.87 -6.99 10.67
CA SER A 299 -17.43 -5.65 10.93
C SER A 299 -18.43 -5.26 9.85
N ALA A 300 -19.66 -4.98 10.27
CA ALA A 300 -20.63 -4.29 9.42
C ALA A 300 -20.06 -2.91 9.03
N GLY A 301 -20.41 -2.42 7.84
CA GLY A 301 -19.76 -1.23 7.27
C GLY A 301 -18.48 -1.57 6.51
N TRP A 302 -17.55 -2.35 7.08
CA TRP A 302 -16.34 -2.82 6.37
C TRP A 302 -16.68 -3.96 5.40
N GLY A 303 -17.24 -5.04 5.91
CA GLY A 303 -17.65 -6.20 5.09
C GLY A 303 -18.71 -5.87 4.04
N ASP A 304 -19.44 -4.78 4.18
CA ASP A 304 -20.44 -4.29 3.21
C ASP A 304 -19.81 -3.98 1.84
N ALA A 305 -18.50 -3.76 1.78
CA ALA A 305 -17.75 -3.68 0.52
C ALA A 305 -18.00 -4.88 -0.40
N ALA A 306 -18.26 -6.06 0.16
CA ALA A 306 -18.63 -7.27 -0.61
C ALA A 306 -19.85 -7.06 -1.51
N ILE A 307 -20.75 -6.15 -1.16
CA ILE A 307 -21.96 -5.81 -1.91
C ILE A 307 -21.81 -4.46 -2.60
N LEU A 308 -21.35 -3.44 -1.87
CA LEU A 308 -21.30 -2.06 -2.35
C LEU A 308 -20.35 -1.89 -3.53
N VAL A 309 -19.16 -2.50 -3.46
CA VAL A 309 -18.12 -2.32 -4.48
C VAL A 309 -18.52 -2.97 -5.82
N PRO A 310 -18.90 -4.26 -5.90
CA PRO A 310 -19.39 -4.84 -7.16
C PRO A 310 -20.59 -4.10 -7.75
N TYR A 311 -21.49 -3.63 -6.88
CA TYR A 311 -22.66 -2.88 -7.33
C TYR A 311 -22.30 -1.50 -7.90
N ALA A 312 -21.36 -0.78 -7.30
CA ALA A 312 -20.85 0.48 -7.84
C ALA A 312 -20.17 0.29 -9.20
N LEU A 313 -19.34 -0.75 -9.36
CA LEU A 313 -18.74 -1.11 -10.65
C LEU A 313 -19.80 -1.39 -11.70
N TYR A 314 -20.81 -2.20 -11.37
CA TYR A 314 -21.95 -2.46 -12.28
C TYR A 314 -22.70 -1.19 -12.67
N LYS A 315 -23.04 -0.33 -11.71
CA LYS A 315 -23.72 0.93 -11.99
C LYS A 315 -22.93 1.82 -12.96
N ARG A 316 -21.61 1.83 -12.81
CA ARG A 316 -20.73 2.66 -13.63
C ARG A 316 -20.56 2.13 -15.05
N THR A 317 -20.46 0.82 -15.22
CA THR A 317 -20.07 0.17 -16.48
C THR A 317 -21.21 -0.55 -17.20
N GLY A 318 -22.26 -0.96 -16.47
CA GLY A 318 -23.29 -1.87 -16.96
C GLY A 318 -22.84 -3.33 -17.07
N ASP A 319 -21.61 -3.65 -16.67
CA ASP A 319 -21.06 -5.01 -16.74
C ASP A 319 -21.71 -5.91 -15.68
N ARG A 320 -22.56 -6.82 -16.16
CA ARG A 320 -23.22 -7.82 -15.31
C ARG A 320 -22.29 -8.94 -14.83
N LYS A 321 -21.18 -9.13 -15.52
CA LYS A 321 -20.22 -10.17 -15.16
C LYS A 321 -19.65 -9.90 -13.76
N ILE A 322 -19.36 -8.63 -13.45
CA ILE A 322 -18.85 -8.26 -12.12
C ILE A 322 -19.81 -8.64 -10.99
N LEU A 323 -21.14 -8.54 -11.20
CA LEU A 323 -22.11 -9.01 -10.23
C LEU A 323 -22.16 -10.52 -10.15
N ALA A 324 -22.12 -11.21 -11.31
CA ALA A 324 -22.14 -12.67 -11.35
C ALA A 324 -20.94 -13.29 -10.64
N ASP A 325 -19.75 -12.78 -10.92
CA ASP A 325 -18.49 -13.26 -10.32
C ASP A 325 -18.44 -13.06 -8.80
N ASN A 326 -19.13 -12.06 -8.29
CA ASN A 326 -19.13 -11.73 -6.85
C ASN A 326 -20.42 -12.17 -6.12
N TYR A 327 -21.41 -12.72 -6.83
CA TYR A 327 -22.75 -12.95 -6.27
C TYR A 327 -22.75 -13.93 -5.08
N GLU A 328 -21.94 -14.98 -5.13
CA GLU A 328 -21.81 -15.93 -4.02
C GLU A 328 -21.25 -15.24 -2.77
N MET A 329 -20.20 -14.41 -2.93
CA MET A 329 -19.64 -13.62 -1.83
C MET A 329 -20.67 -12.67 -1.23
N MET A 330 -21.46 -11.99 -2.07
CA MET A 330 -22.52 -11.07 -1.64
C MET A 330 -23.60 -11.84 -0.83
N GLN A 331 -24.05 -12.98 -1.32
CA GLN A 331 -25.06 -13.80 -0.65
C GLN A 331 -24.58 -14.31 0.71
N LYS A 332 -23.35 -14.81 0.79
CA LYS A 332 -22.75 -15.30 2.04
C LYS A 332 -22.63 -14.19 3.07
N TRP A 333 -22.16 -13.00 2.67
CA TRP A 333 -22.08 -11.86 3.57
C TRP A 333 -23.46 -11.43 4.07
N TYR A 334 -24.43 -11.30 3.18
CA TYR A 334 -25.80 -10.96 3.56
C TYR A 334 -26.41 -11.98 4.54
N ALA A 335 -26.25 -13.26 4.25
CA ALA A 335 -26.73 -14.33 5.12
C ALA A 335 -26.07 -14.29 6.52
N PHE A 336 -24.78 -14.02 6.58
CA PHE A 336 -24.06 -13.83 7.82
C PHE A 336 -24.60 -12.66 8.64
N LEU A 337 -24.80 -11.50 8.04
CA LEU A 337 -25.38 -10.33 8.73
C LEU A 337 -26.81 -10.59 9.20
N LEU A 338 -27.63 -11.22 8.36
CA LEU A 338 -28.99 -11.58 8.74
C LEU A 338 -29.00 -12.55 9.93
N GLY A 339 -28.09 -13.54 9.94
CA GLY A 339 -27.92 -14.45 11.08
C GLY A 339 -27.51 -13.71 12.35
N ARG A 340 -26.66 -12.69 12.28
CA ARG A 340 -26.32 -11.82 13.41
C ARG A 340 -27.54 -11.04 13.91
N ALA A 341 -28.31 -10.44 13.01
CA ALA A 341 -29.52 -9.70 13.39
C ALA A 341 -30.54 -10.58 14.09
N GLN A 342 -30.73 -11.82 13.65
CA GLN A 342 -31.64 -12.79 14.27
C GLN A 342 -31.20 -13.25 15.67
N GLN A 343 -29.95 -13.07 16.05
CA GLN A 343 -29.45 -13.37 17.40
C GLN A 343 -29.71 -12.25 18.41
N THR A 344 -30.25 -11.11 17.95
CA THR A 344 -30.63 -10.00 18.80
C THR A 344 -31.88 -10.39 19.58
N THR A 345 -31.87 -10.25 20.92
CA THR A 345 -33.01 -10.63 21.78
C THR A 345 -34.19 -9.68 21.58
N GLU A 346 -35.42 -10.15 21.88
CA GLU A 346 -36.61 -9.31 21.79
C GLU A 346 -36.51 -8.04 22.62
N GLU A 347 -35.86 -8.11 23.79
CA GLU A 347 -35.62 -6.94 24.68
C GLU A 347 -34.70 -5.89 24.05
N GLN A 348 -33.78 -6.29 23.16
CA GLN A 348 -32.86 -5.42 22.45
C GLN A 348 -33.48 -4.86 21.16
N GLN A 349 -34.53 -5.49 20.65
CA GLN A 349 -35.19 -5.08 19.42
C GLN A 349 -36.16 -3.92 19.70
N THR A 350 -35.80 -2.74 19.26
CA THR A 350 -36.62 -1.54 19.37
C THR A 350 -36.80 -0.84 18.03
N GLY A 351 -38.03 -0.44 17.70
CA GLY A 351 -38.34 0.30 16.48
C GLY A 351 -38.74 -0.58 15.28
N GLU A 352 -39.09 0.06 14.19
CA GLU A 352 -39.68 -0.54 12.97
C GLU A 352 -38.74 -1.54 12.29
N TYR A 353 -37.41 -1.31 12.38
CA TYR A 353 -36.37 -2.13 11.73
C TYR A 353 -35.59 -3.01 12.70
N ALA A 354 -36.09 -3.19 13.92
CA ALA A 354 -35.41 -3.93 14.99
C ALA A 354 -34.92 -5.33 14.56
N GLN A 355 -35.72 -6.03 13.75
CA GLN A 355 -35.39 -7.38 13.22
C GLN A 355 -34.18 -7.42 12.28
N TYR A 356 -33.72 -6.26 11.80
CA TYR A 356 -32.54 -6.11 10.95
C TYR A 356 -31.37 -5.42 11.67
N THR A 357 -31.54 -5.11 12.96
CA THR A 357 -30.50 -4.45 13.75
C THR A 357 -29.48 -5.48 14.23
N VAL A 358 -28.21 -5.25 13.95
CA VAL A 358 -27.09 -6.06 14.41
C VAL A 358 -26.53 -5.45 15.69
N LEU A 359 -26.69 -6.15 16.84
CA LEU A 359 -26.23 -5.69 18.16
C LEU A 359 -25.16 -6.59 18.78
N ASN A 360 -24.66 -7.58 18.04
CA ASN A 360 -23.65 -8.51 18.50
C ASN A 360 -22.44 -8.55 17.54
N GLY A 361 -21.29 -8.93 18.04
CA GLY A 361 -20.03 -9.01 17.27
C GLY A 361 -19.18 -7.77 17.44
N LEU A 362 -18.11 -7.71 16.69
CA LEU A 362 -17.14 -6.60 16.70
C LEU A 362 -17.36 -5.72 15.47
N ASP A 363 -17.98 -4.57 15.67
CA ASP A 363 -18.16 -3.54 14.65
C ASP A 363 -17.40 -2.27 15.07
N TYR A 364 -16.83 -1.57 14.09
CA TYR A 364 -16.04 -0.38 14.39
C TYR A 364 -16.90 0.89 14.51
N GLY A 365 -18.16 0.83 14.07
CA GLY A 365 -19.10 1.97 14.09
C GLY A 365 -18.60 3.15 13.27
N GLU A 366 -18.82 4.34 13.78
CA GLU A 366 -18.31 5.59 13.23
C GLU A 366 -16.82 5.73 13.56
N TRP A 367 -15.96 5.14 12.72
CA TRP A 367 -14.53 5.09 12.97
C TRP A 367 -13.90 6.48 12.91
N CYS A 368 -13.19 6.85 13.99
CA CYS A 368 -12.52 8.15 14.14
C CYS A 368 -13.45 9.36 14.06
N GLU A 369 -14.74 9.20 14.37
CA GLU A 369 -15.66 10.35 14.50
C GLU A 369 -15.12 11.32 15.56
N PRO A 370 -15.00 12.63 15.24
CA PRO A 370 -14.63 13.62 16.23
C PRO A 370 -15.77 13.76 17.26
N GLY A 371 -15.46 13.42 18.52
CA GLY A 371 -16.39 13.52 19.64
C GLY A 371 -16.61 14.94 20.11
#